data_417656393a930d3e228ce31680eff64f
#
_entry.id   417656393a930d3e228ce31680eff64f
#
_cell.length_a   1.000
_cell.length_b   1.000
_cell.length_c   1.000
_cell.angle_alpha   90.00
_cell.angle_beta   90.00
_cell.angle_gamma   90.00
#
_symmetry.space_group_name_H-M   'P 1'
#
loop_
_entity.id
_entity.type
_entity.pdbx_description
1 polymer ?
#
loop_
_entity_poly.entity_id
_entity_poly.type
_entity_poly.pdbx_seq_one_letter_code
_entity_poly.pdbx_strand_id
1 'polypeptide(L)'
;KAKKGKEFEGSLVSKIKTQAKKYGVQFVRLYDSFSGFTKGGMVQVRIPGQWSDFIFMFKESKCCFVEFKYTESGNFHLGMLSDSQRLGFESSLVNDILYFVLVFCDIEKKYYMLNSKRILELNPKKIASRRFNLKDTFPAESLESHKEIFQFLNKNYNLVGNKL
;
A
#
# COMPACT_ATOMS: atom_id res chain seq x y z
N LYS A 1 -18.24 7.38 3.79
CA LYS A 1 -16.75 7.39 3.70
C LYS A 1 -16.20 6.07 3.17
N ALA A 2 -16.56 4.91 3.76
CA ALA A 2 -16.07 3.59 3.34
C ALA A 2 -16.40 3.24 1.86
N LYS A 3 -17.54 3.68 1.34
CA LYS A 3 -17.96 3.38 -0.05
C LYS A 3 -17.07 4.08 -1.08
N LYS A 4 -16.77 5.38 -0.89
CA LYS A 4 -15.87 6.14 -1.79
C LYS A 4 -14.46 5.54 -1.84
N GLY A 5 -13.90 5.13 -0.71
CA GLY A 5 -12.59 4.49 -0.66
C GLY A 5 -12.53 3.19 -1.46
N LYS A 6 -13.55 2.32 -1.35
CA LYS A 6 -13.63 1.06 -2.10
C LYS A 6 -13.79 1.25 -3.61
N GLU A 7 -14.64 2.19 -4.02
CA GLU A 7 -14.82 2.53 -5.44
C GLU A 7 -13.53 3.09 -6.04
N PHE A 8 -12.85 3.95 -5.30
CA PHE A 8 -11.57 4.51 -5.69
C PHE A 8 -10.48 3.43 -5.79
N GLU A 9 -10.39 2.55 -4.80
CA GLU A 9 -9.46 1.41 -4.79
C GLU A 9 -9.66 0.52 -6.02
N GLY A 10 -10.90 0.15 -6.35
CA GLY A 10 -11.21 -0.68 -7.52
C GLY A 10 -10.74 -0.06 -8.84
N SER A 11 -10.94 1.26 -9.02
CA SER A 11 -10.44 2.01 -10.17
C SER A 11 -8.91 2.07 -10.20
N LEU A 12 -8.28 2.28 -9.04
CA LEU A 12 -6.85 2.39 -8.90
C LEU A 12 -6.12 1.08 -9.22
N VAL A 13 -6.66 -0.06 -8.76
CA VAL A 13 -6.09 -1.40 -9.02
C VAL A 13 -5.86 -1.64 -10.51
N SER A 14 -6.85 -1.35 -11.36
CA SER A 14 -6.72 -1.51 -12.82
C SER A 14 -5.61 -0.62 -13.40
N LYS A 15 -5.53 0.62 -12.94
CA LYS A 15 -4.51 1.61 -13.39
C LYS A 15 -3.12 1.18 -12.96
N ILE A 16 -2.94 0.74 -11.72
CA ILE A 16 -1.64 0.25 -11.20
C ILE A 16 -1.21 -1.01 -11.95
N LYS A 17 -2.13 -1.96 -12.19
CA LYS A 17 -1.84 -3.19 -12.95
C LYS A 17 -1.31 -2.88 -14.35
N THR A 18 -1.88 -1.89 -15.02
CA THR A 18 -1.43 -1.42 -16.35
C THR A 18 -0.03 -0.83 -16.28
N GLN A 19 0.26 -0.01 -15.27
CA GLN A 19 1.60 0.56 -15.07
C GLN A 19 2.62 -0.53 -14.69
N ALA A 20 2.28 -1.46 -13.80
CA ALA A 20 3.15 -2.57 -13.43
C ALA A 20 3.60 -3.38 -14.66
N LYS A 21 2.66 -3.69 -15.57
CA LYS A 21 2.97 -4.37 -16.82
C LYS A 21 3.96 -3.58 -17.68
N LYS A 22 3.80 -2.26 -17.78
CA LYS A 22 4.71 -1.37 -18.53
C LYS A 22 6.15 -1.46 -18.03
N TYR A 23 6.34 -1.55 -16.72
CA TYR A 23 7.66 -1.63 -16.08
C TYR A 23 8.16 -3.08 -15.87
N GLY A 24 7.44 -4.09 -16.34
CA GLY A 24 7.80 -5.50 -16.16
C GLY A 24 7.71 -5.96 -14.70
N VAL A 25 6.86 -5.31 -13.91
CA VAL A 25 6.58 -5.63 -12.52
C VAL A 25 5.37 -6.55 -12.44
N GLN A 26 5.48 -7.66 -11.71
CA GLN A 26 4.34 -8.51 -11.43
C GLN A 26 3.51 -7.93 -10.30
N PHE A 27 2.23 -7.73 -10.56
CA PHE A 27 1.26 -7.22 -9.60
C PHE A 27 0.41 -8.37 -9.06
N VAL A 28 0.41 -8.54 -7.74
CA VAL A 28 -0.39 -9.55 -7.04
C VAL A 28 -1.34 -8.84 -6.08
N ARG A 29 -2.65 -9.01 -6.28
CA ARG A 29 -3.64 -8.53 -5.32
C ARG A 29 -3.87 -9.59 -4.24
N LEU A 30 -3.88 -9.16 -2.99
CA LEU A 30 -4.24 -9.99 -1.86
C LEU A 30 -5.72 -9.83 -1.53
N TYR A 31 -6.39 -10.90 -1.11
CA TYR A 31 -7.82 -10.90 -0.80
C TYR A 31 -8.05 -11.37 0.63
N ASP A 32 -8.90 -10.67 1.37
CA ASP A 32 -9.20 -10.95 2.77
C ASP A 32 -10.02 -12.22 3.01
N SER A 33 -10.69 -12.74 1.98
CA SER A 33 -11.52 -13.94 2.12
C SER A 33 -11.67 -14.67 0.81
N PHE A 34 -11.73 -15.99 0.92
CA PHE A 34 -12.13 -16.87 -0.16
C PHE A 34 -13.49 -17.50 0.20
N SER A 35 -14.46 -17.38 -0.68
CA SER A 35 -15.73 -18.13 -0.61
C SER A 35 -15.79 -19.08 -1.78
N GLY A 36 -16.06 -20.36 -1.51
CA GLY A 36 -16.18 -21.40 -2.51
C GLY A 36 -17.38 -22.31 -2.23
N PHE A 37 -17.86 -23.00 -3.27
CA PHE A 37 -18.90 -24.03 -3.14
C PHE A 37 -18.24 -25.40 -3.06
N THR A 38 -18.64 -26.20 -2.08
CA THR A 38 -18.33 -27.64 -2.00
C THR A 38 -19.59 -28.44 -2.36
N LYS A 39 -19.46 -29.76 -2.56
CA LYS A 39 -20.61 -30.67 -2.78
C LYS A 39 -21.66 -30.61 -1.66
N GLY A 40 -21.38 -30.04 -0.51
CA GLY A 40 -22.27 -29.91 0.66
C GLY A 40 -22.76 -28.48 0.92
N GLY A 41 -22.45 -27.51 0.09
CA GLY A 41 -22.85 -26.11 0.27
C GLY A 41 -21.71 -25.10 0.19
N MET A 42 -22.01 -23.86 0.56
CA MET A 42 -21.04 -22.76 0.55
C MET A 42 -20.13 -22.85 1.79
N VAL A 43 -18.82 -23.00 1.57
CA VAL A 43 -17.81 -22.90 2.63
C VAL A 43 -17.17 -21.54 2.56
N GLN A 44 -17.29 -20.78 3.64
CA GLN A 44 -16.59 -19.53 3.83
C GLN A 44 -15.28 -19.84 4.58
N VAL A 45 -14.17 -19.83 3.85
CA VAL A 45 -12.84 -19.89 4.49
C VAL A 45 -12.42 -18.48 4.79
N ARG A 46 -12.40 -18.11 6.06
CA ARG A 46 -11.79 -16.87 6.53
C ARG A 46 -10.28 -17.08 6.54
N ILE A 47 -9.59 -16.52 5.54
CA ILE A 47 -8.14 -16.38 5.60
C ILE A 47 -7.86 -15.29 6.67
N PRO A 48 -6.88 -15.50 7.58
CA PRO A 48 -6.43 -14.44 8.49
C PRO A 48 -6.17 -13.16 7.69
N GLY A 49 -6.56 -12.02 8.24
CA GLY A 49 -6.51 -10.72 7.56
C GLY A 49 -5.16 -10.48 6.87
N GLN A 50 -5.21 -9.94 5.67
CA GLN A 50 -4.03 -9.73 4.83
C GLN A 50 -3.14 -8.63 5.40
N TRP A 51 -1.83 -8.77 5.21
CA TRP A 51 -0.84 -7.77 5.62
C TRP A 51 -0.90 -6.49 4.79
N SER A 52 -1.37 -6.59 3.55
CA SER A 52 -1.49 -5.47 2.61
C SER A 52 -2.50 -5.78 1.52
N ASP A 53 -2.87 -4.78 0.73
CA ASP A 53 -3.78 -4.97 -0.42
C ASP A 53 -3.07 -5.61 -1.62
N PHE A 54 -1.77 -5.32 -1.84
CA PHE A 54 -1.00 -5.83 -2.99
C PHE A 54 0.43 -6.16 -2.63
N ILE A 55 1.05 -6.98 -3.51
CA ILE A 55 2.48 -7.19 -3.59
C ILE A 55 2.95 -6.80 -4.98
N PHE A 56 4.02 -6.01 -5.07
CA PHE A 56 4.78 -5.84 -6.28
C PHE A 56 6.00 -6.75 -6.25
N MET A 57 6.14 -7.58 -7.27
CA MET A 57 7.28 -8.47 -7.43
C MET A 57 8.13 -7.97 -8.60
N PHE A 58 9.36 -7.65 -8.30
CA PHE A 58 10.35 -7.14 -9.24
C PHE A 58 11.31 -8.26 -9.66
N LYS A 59 12.19 -7.96 -10.62
CA LYS A 59 13.29 -8.86 -10.96
C LYS A 59 14.23 -9.08 -9.76
N GLU A 60 15.05 -10.13 -9.83
CA GLU A 60 16.03 -10.48 -8.79
C GLU A 60 15.40 -10.77 -7.43
N SER A 61 14.19 -11.35 -7.43
CA SER A 61 13.45 -11.74 -6.22
C SER A 61 13.15 -10.58 -5.25
N LYS A 62 13.22 -9.34 -5.72
CA LYS A 62 12.81 -8.17 -4.92
C LYS A 62 11.30 -8.08 -4.89
N CYS A 63 10.73 -7.72 -3.75
CA CYS A 63 9.30 -7.46 -3.62
C CYS A 63 9.04 -6.35 -2.62
N CYS A 64 7.86 -5.75 -2.68
CA CYS A 64 7.34 -4.89 -1.64
C CYS A 64 5.85 -5.11 -1.43
N PHE A 65 5.42 -4.98 -0.17
CA PHE A 65 4.02 -4.95 0.21
C PHE A 65 3.50 -3.53 0.10
N VAL A 66 2.27 -3.37 -0.39
CA VAL A 66 1.63 -2.07 -0.53
C VAL A 66 0.21 -2.12 -0.01
N GLU A 67 -0.06 -1.33 1.01
CA GLU A 67 -1.39 -1.08 1.56
C GLU A 67 -1.95 0.20 0.99
N PHE A 68 -3.20 0.21 0.53
CA PHE A 68 -3.87 1.39 0.03
C PHE A 68 -4.74 2.06 1.10
N LYS A 69 -4.63 3.37 1.20
CA LYS A 69 -5.49 4.19 2.07
C LYS A 69 -6.00 5.43 1.34
N TYR A 70 -7.19 5.84 1.71
CA TYR A 70 -7.85 7.05 1.22
C TYR A 70 -8.11 8.01 2.38
N THR A 71 -7.77 9.27 2.22
CA THR A 71 -8.05 10.32 3.22
C THR A 71 -8.68 11.55 2.60
N GLU A 72 -9.74 12.04 3.23
CA GLU A 72 -10.38 13.33 2.91
C GLU A 72 -9.75 14.49 3.71
N SER A 73 -9.05 14.18 4.80
CA SER A 73 -8.54 15.18 5.74
C SER A 73 -7.11 15.63 5.48
N GLY A 74 -6.43 15.06 4.49
CA GLY A 74 -5.01 15.32 4.24
C GLY A 74 -4.06 14.77 5.30
N ASN A 75 -4.55 13.93 6.21
CA ASN A 75 -3.76 13.35 7.30
C ASN A 75 -3.66 11.83 7.18
N PHE A 76 -2.53 11.30 7.63
CA PHE A 76 -2.30 9.88 7.85
C PHE A 76 -2.04 9.60 9.33
N HIS A 77 -2.50 8.45 9.83
CA HIS A 77 -2.16 7.91 11.15
C HIS A 77 -2.22 6.38 11.14
N LEU A 78 -1.47 5.72 12.02
CA LEU A 78 -1.41 4.24 12.07
C LEU A 78 -2.75 3.59 12.41
N GLY A 79 -3.68 4.31 13.05
CA GLY A 79 -5.04 3.84 13.30
C GLY A 79 -5.90 3.64 12.05
N MET A 80 -5.42 4.06 10.86
CA MET A 80 -6.06 3.75 9.57
C MET A 80 -5.77 2.31 9.12
N LEU A 81 -4.74 1.66 9.68
CA LEU A 81 -4.41 0.27 9.40
C LEU A 81 -5.23 -0.66 10.30
N SER A 82 -5.75 -1.75 9.77
CA SER A 82 -6.34 -2.84 10.55
C SER A 82 -5.26 -3.55 11.37
N ASP A 83 -5.67 -4.42 12.30
CA ASP A 83 -4.70 -5.15 13.14
C ASP A 83 -3.77 -6.05 12.30
N SER A 84 -4.29 -6.72 11.28
CA SER A 84 -3.48 -7.53 10.36
C SER A 84 -2.53 -6.70 9.52
N GLN A 85 -2.95 -5.52 9.06
CA GLN A 85 -2.10 -4.59 8.32
C GLN A 85 -1.01 -3.98 9.21
N ARG A 86 -1.31 -3.70 10.48
CA ARG A 86 -0.29 -3.30 11.47
C ARG A 86 0.71 -4.42 11.73
N LEU A 87 0.24 -5.67 11.82
CA LEU A 87 1.14 -6.81 11.94
C LEU A 87 2.08 -6.91 10.74
N GLY A 88 1.58 -6.74 9.51
CA GLY A 88 2.41 -6.69 8.30
C GLY A 88 3.41 -5.54 8.33
N PHE A 89 2.97 -4.35 8.73
CA PHE A 89 3.84 -3.19 8.94
C PHE A 89 4.96 -3.47 9.95
N GLU A 90 4.64 -4.03 11.11
CA GLU A 90 5.62 -4.34 12.16
C GLU A 90 6.55 -5.48 11.76
N SER A 91 6.03 -6.53 11.13
CA SER A 91 6.83 -7.65 10.62
C SER A 91 7.82 -7.19 9.54
N SER A 92 7.43 -6.22 8.72
CA SER A 92 8.32 -5.66 7.70
C SER A 92 9.55 -4.97 8.29
N LEU A 93 9.37 -4.31 9.44
CA LEU A 93 10.47 -3.62 10.14
C LEU A 93 11.47 -4.62 10.73
N VAL A 94 10.99 -5.73 11.29
CA VAL A 94 11.84 -6.77 11.89
C VAL A 94 12.61 -7.57 10.84
N ASN A 95 11.97 -7.85 9.71
CA ASN A 95 12.51 -8.74 8.66
C ASN A 95 13.15 -7.98 7.49
N ASP A 96 13.31 -6.67 7.59
CA ASP A 96 13.85 -5.80 6.53
C ASP A 96 13.12 -5.93 5.18
N ILE A 97 11.80 -6.12 5.24
CA ILE A 97 10.93 -6.21 4.07
C ILE A 97 10.41 -4.82 3.74
N LEU A 98 10.40 -4.45 2.47
CA LEU A 98 9.80 -3.19 2.04
C LEU A 98 8.28 -3.23 2.18
N TYR A 99 7.75 -2.32 2.99
CA TYR A 99 6.32 -2.14 3.18
C TYR A 99 5.96 -0.66 3.01
N PHE A 100 5.01 -0.40 2.13
CA PHE A 100 4.54 0.95 1.84
C PHE A 100 3.06 1.09 2.16
N VAL A 101 2.68 2.28 2.59
CA VAL A 101 1.28 2.71 2.59
C VAL A 101 1.13 3.73 1.47
N LEU A 102 0.36 3.37 0.44
CA LEU A 102 0.00 4.27 -0.65
C LEU A 102 -1.27 5.02 -0.26
N VAL A 103 -1.15 6.29 0.07
CA VAL A 103 -2.26 7.13 0.51
C VAL A 103 -2.71 8.04 -0.62
N PHE A 104 -3.99 7.99 -0.99
CA PHE A 104 -4.59 9.04 -1.82
C PHE A 104 -5.18 10.13 -0.94
N CYS A 105 -4.69 11.34 -1.12
CA CYS A 105 -5.16 12.55 -0.44
C CYS A 105 -6.20 13.27 -1.32
N ASP A 106 -7.47 13.23 -0.92
CA ASP A 106 -8.55 13.79 -1.74
C ASP A 106 -8.51 15.33 -1.84
N ILE A 107 -8.08 16.02 -0.78
CA ILE A 107 -7.94 17.48 -0.78
C ILE A 107 -6.92 17.94 -1.82
N GLU A 108 -5.78 17.25 -1.90
CA GLU A 108 -4.67 17.64 -2.78
C GLU A 108 -4.72 16.95 -4.14
N LYS A 109 -5.60 15.93 -4.30
CA LYS A 109 -5.66 15.05 -5.49
C LYS A 109 -4.33 14.38 -5.84
N LYS A 110 -3.54 14.06 -4.80
CA LYS A 110 -2.20 13.48 -4.90
C LYS A 110 -2.10 12.15 -4.17
N TYR A 111 -1.08 11.38 -4.54
CA TYR A 111 -0.71 10.16 -3.84
C TYR A 111 0.53 10.42 -2.97
N TYR A 112 0.65 9.64 -1.90
CA TYR A 112 1.82 9.62 -1.02
C TYR A 112 2.26 8.17 -0.83
N MET A 113 3.53 7.88 -1.13
CA MET A 113 4.11 6.53 -1.01
C MET A 113 4.95 6.44 0.27
N LEU A 114 4.31 6.11 1.38
CA LEU A 114 4.91 6.15 2.72
C LEU A 114 5.60 4.84 3.06
N ASN A 115 6.91 4.84 3.26
CA ASN A 115 7.67 3.68 3.70
C ASN A 115 7.48 3.43 5.21
N SER A 116 7.35 2.17 5.62
CA SER A 116 7.17 1.79 7.03
C SER A 116 8.31 2.27 7.95
N LYS A 117 9.56 2.23 7.49
CA LYS A 117 10.72 2.74 8.24
C LYS A 117 10.60 4.24 8.50
N ARG A 118 10.19 5.00 7.46
CA ARG A 118 9.99 6.45 7.60
C ARG A 118 8.87 6.79 8.57
N ILE A 119 7.77 6.06 8.53
CA ILE A 119 6.66 6.22 9.49
C ILE A 119 7.16 5.92 10.91
N LEU A 120 7.96 4.87 11.10
CA LEU A 120 8.52 4.50 12.40
C LEU A 120 9.47 5.56 12.96
N GLU A 121 10.35 6.14 12.15
CA GLU A 121 11.24 7.24 12.54
C GLU A 121 10.45 8.41 13.14
N LEU A 122 9.31 8.75 12.53
CA LEU A 122 8.45 9.84 12.99
C LEU A 122 7.54 9.45 14.15
N ASN A 123 7.29 8.16 14.34
CA ASN A 123 6.41 7.62 15.37
C ASN A 123 7.02 6.38 16.03
N PRO A 124 8.15 6.49 16.74
CA PRO A 124 8.86 5.34 17.30
C PRO A 124 8.05 4.57 18.35
N LYS A 125 7.13 5.24 19.02
CA LYS A 125 6.20 4.61 19.98
C LYS A 125 4.98 3.97 19.32
N LYS A 126 4.85 4.03 17.99
CA LYS A 126 3.73 3.47 17.21
C LYS A 126 2.35 3.90 17.72
N ILE A 127 2.21 5.14 18.16
CA ILE A 127 0.95 5.68 18.68
C ILE A 127 -0.06 5.75 17.53
N ALA A 128 -1.13 4.96 17.63
CA ALA A 128 -2.12 4.79 16.55
C ALA A 128 -2.84 6.09 16.18
N SER A 129 -3.11 6.95 17.17
CA SER A 129 -3.83 8.22 16.99
C SER A 129 -2.94 9.39 16.54
N ARG A 130 -1.61 9.23 16.52
CA ARG A 130 -0.70 10.29 16.10
C ARG A 130 -0.91 10.61 14.62
N ARG A 131 -1.36 11.83 14.34
CA ARG A 131 -1.65 12.30 12.98
C ARG A 131 -0.46 13.00 12.36
N PHE A 132 -0.25 12.76 11.08
CA PHE A 132 0.74 13.41 10.23
C PHE A 132 0.03 14.11 9.09
N ASN A 133 0.21 15.41 8.95
CA ASN A 133 -0.21 16.12 7.75
C ASN A 133 0.67 15.65 6.59
N LEU A 134 0.05 15.10 5.53
CA LEU A 134 0.78 14.47 4.42
C LEU A 134 1.68 15.47 3.70
N LYS A 135 1.14 16.64 3.35
CA LYS A 135 1.87 17.66 2.62
C LYS A 135 3.09 18.18 3.36
N ASP A 136 2.94 18.42 4.67
CA ASP A 136 3.99 19.03 5.47
C ASP A 136 5.03 18.00 5.95
N THR A 137 4.59 16.75 6.19
CA THR A 137 5.43 15.70 6.77
C THR A 137 6.15 14.87 5.71
N PHE A 138 5.51 14.66 4.56
CA PHE A 138 5.97 13.74 3.52
C PHE A 138 6.07 14.39 2.12
N PRO A 139 6.66 15.58 1.97
CA PRO A 139 6.73 16.26 0.68
C PRO A 139 7.53 15.47 -0.37
N ALA A 140 8.57 14.74 0.05
CA ALA A 140 9.41 13.94 -0.84
C ALA A 140 8.74 12.63 -1.32
N GLU A 141 7.71 12.17 -0.61
CA GLU A 141 6.93 10.96 -0.90
C GLU A 141 5.69 11.26 -1.74
N SER A 142 5.47 12.51 -2.13
CA SER A 142 4.31 12.95 -2.90
C SER A 142 4.45 12.61 -4.38
N LEU A 143 3.34 12.13 -4.98
CA LEU A 143 3.23 11.76 -6.40
C LEU A 143 2.01 12.46 -6.99
N GLU A 144 2.15 13.08 -8.15
CA GLU A 144 1.05 13.75 -8.84
C GLU A 144 0.04 12.75 -9.43
N SER A 145 0.49 11.54 -9.73
CA SER A 145 -0.38 10.50 -10.27
C SER A 145 0.14 9.08 -9.96
N HIS A 146 -0.76 8.09 -10.09
CA HIS A 146 -0.40 6.68 -10.01
C HIS A 146 0.67 6.25 -11.03
N LYS A 147 0.87 7.02 -12.10
CA LYS A 147 1.88 6.73 -13.13
C LYS A 147 3.32 6.87 -12.61
N GLU A 148 3.51 7.62 -11.54
CA GLU A 148 4.82 7.90 -10.94
C GLU A 148 5.25 6.88 -9.90
N ILE A 149 4.36 5.94 -9.50
CA ILE A 149 4.64 4.95 -8.44
C ILE A 149 5.93 4.17 -8.73
N PHE A 150 6.07 3.60 -9.93
CA PHE A 150 7.24 2.77 -10.27
C PHE A 150 8.50 3.59 -10.50
N GLN A 151 8.39 4.83 -10.98
CA GLN A 151 9.51 5.77 -11.06
C GLN A 151 10.01 6.12 -9.66
N PHE A 152 9.11 6.41 -8.73
CA PHE A 152 9.44 6.67 -7.33
C PHE A 152 10.14 5.47 -6.68
N LEU A 153 9.60 4.25 -6.84
CA LEU A 153 10.19 3.03 -6.31
C LEU A 153 11.58 2.75 -6.90
N ASN A 154 11.77 3.02 -8.20
CA ASN A 154 13.07 2.87 -8.81
C ASN A 154 14.08 3.91 -8.33
N LYS A 155 13.70 5.18 -8.32
CA LYS A 155 14.56 6.29 -7.90
C LYS A 155 15.05 6.15 -6.45
N ASN A 156 14.15 5.75 -5.55
CA ASN A 156 14.44 5.76 -4.11
C ASN A 156 14.90 4.40 -3.56
N TYR A 157 14.57 3.29 -4.25
CA TYR A 157 14.80 1.92 -3.75
C TYR A 157 15.45 0.98 -4.76
N ASN A 158 15.72 1.46 -5.97
CA ASN A 158 16.32 0.68 -7.06
C ASN A 158 15.62 -0.67 -7.31
N LEU A 159 14.27 -0.65 -7.36
CA LEU A 159 13.46 -1.87 -7.47
C LEU A 159 13.17 -2.30 -8.92
N VAL A 160 13.01 -1.33 -9.84
CA VAL A 160 12.58 -1.60 -11.23
C VAL A 160 13.75 -1.93 -12.16
N GLY A 161 14.97 -1.50 -11.81
CA GLY A 161 16.17 -1.65 -12.64
C GLY A 161 16.24 -0.68 -13.81
N ASN A 162 17.29 -0.81 -14.67
CA ASN A 162 17.65 0.16 -15.72
C ASN A 162 16.76 0.15 -16.97
N LYS A 163 15.47 -0.14 -16.86
CA LYS A 163 14.49 -0.06 -17.97
C LYS A 163 13.61 1.19 -17.91
N LEU A 164 14.18 2.29 -17.47
CA LEU A 164 13.52 3.60 -17.59
C LEU A 164 14.12 4.39 -18.75
#